data_550fdfce0496e56c5424ef99240e15b2
#
_entry.id   550fdfce0496e56c5424ef99240e15b2
#
_cell.length_a   1.000
_cell.length_b   1.000
_cell.length_c   1.000
_cell.angle_alpha   90.00
_cell.angle_beta   90.00
_cell.angle_gamma   90.00
#
_symmetry.space_group_name_H-M   'P 1'
#
loop_
_entity.id
_entity.type
_entity.pdbx_description
1 polymer ?
#
loop_
_entity_poly.entity_id
_entity_poly.type
_entity_poly.pdbx_seq_one_letter_code
_entity_poly.pdbx_strand_id
1 'polypeptide(L)'
;MAYAADPRVDEYIDALPDWQQAICRQVREIAHEADPEVTETVKRRVQPYFVLDGNVAALLAAKDHVNVFLYDGAIVPDPEGIMTRGHDNTTARQISIRQGERINAPALKRMFQQIIANNRAGGWRKLKAAR
;
A
#
# COMPACT_ATOMS: atom_id res chain seq x y z
N MET A 1 -3.84 10.05 15.69
CA MET A 1 -2.44 10.26 15.34
C MET A 1 -2.32 11.36 14.28
N ALA A 2 -1.37 12.26 14.47
CA ALA A 2 -1.19 13.36 13.52
C ALA A 2 -0.21 12.97 12.43
N TYR A 3 -0.67 12.84 11.21
CA TYR A 3 0.15 12.68 10.03
C TYR A 3 -0.36 13.61 8.93
N ALA A 4 0.47 13.82 7.91
CA ALA A 4 0.13 14.74 6.83
C ALA A 4 -0.90 14.08 5.89
N ALA A 5 -2.18 14.21 6.23
CA ALA A 5 -3.28 13.67 5.45
C ALA A 5 -3.56 14.55 4.24
N ASP A 6 -3.80 13.93 3.08
CA ASP A 6 -4.26 14.63 1.88
C ASP A 6 -5.78 14.63 1.87
N PRO A 7 -6.44 15.81 1.83
CA PRO A 7 -7.90 15.88 1.82
C PRO A 7 -8.54 15.11 0.65
N ARG A 8 -7.85 14.97 -0.46
CA ARG A 8 -8.37 14.21 -1.60
C ARG A 8 -8.45 12.71 -1.29
N VAL A 9 -7.57 12.22 -0.42
CA VAL A 9 -7.64 10.84 0.09
C VAL A 9 -8.84 10.68 1.00
N ASP A 10 -9.10 11.67 1.87
CA ASP A 10 -10.30 11.67 2.71
C ASP A 10 -11.56 11.61 1.85
N GLU A 11 -11.64 12.43 0.81
CA GLU A 11 -12.79 12.45 -0.10
C GLU A 11 -13.00 11.08 -0.77
N TYR A 12 -11.92 10.46 -1.22
CA TYR A 12 -12.00 9.15 -1.85
C TYR A 12 -12.59 8.12 -0.91
N ILE A 13 -12.07 8.06 0.32
CA ILE A 13 -12.51 7.09 1.32
C ILE A 13 -13.96 7.35 1.75
N ASP A 14 -14.29 8.61 2.01
CA ASP A 14 -15.62 8.98 2.49
C ASP A 14 -16.73 8.64 1.51
N ALA A 15 -16.42 8.53 0.22
CA ALA A 15 -17.40 8.18 -0.81
C ALA A 15 -17.66 6.67 -0.92
N LEU A 16 -16.92 5.84 -0.18
CA LEU A 16 -17.01 4.39 -0.26
C LEU A 16 -18.06 3.82 0.71
N PRO A 17 -18.56 2.60 0.45
CA PRO A 17 -19.34 1.86 1.46
C PRO A 17 -18.56 1.70 2.77
N ASP A 18 -19.27 1.59 3.88
CA ASP A 18 -18.67 1.57 5.21
C ASP A 18 -17.57 0.52 5.39
N TRP A 19 -17.78 -0.68 4.87
CA TRP A 19 -16.78 -1.75 5.02
C TRP A 19 -15.50 -1.45 4.23
N GLN A 20 -15.61 -0.78 3.08
CA GLN A 20 -14.43 -0.38 2.32
C GLN A 20 -13.73 0.80 2.98
N GLN A 21 -14.49 1.73 3.56
CA GLN A 21 -13.91 2.83 4.33
C GLN A 21 -13.04 2.28 5.47
N ALA A 22 -13.55 1.29 6.20
CA ALA A 22 -12.83 0.71 7.33
C ALA A 22 -11.50 0.09 6.89
N ILE A 23 -11.52 -0.64 5.78
CA ILE A 23 -10.29 -1.24 5.22
C ILE A 23 -9.30 -0.16 4.81
N CYS A 24 -9.76 0.83 4.04
CA CYS A 24 -8.89 1.90 3.56
C CYS A 24 -8.27 2.70 4.70
N ARG A 25 -9.05 3.02 5.73
CA ARG A 25 -8.53 3.73 6.89
C ARG A 25 -7.49 2.93 7.65
N GLN A 26 -7.71 1.63 7.78
CA GLN A 26 -6.74 0.77 8.46
C GLN A 26 -5.42 0.69 7.68
N VAL A 27 -5.48 0.50 6.36
CA VAL A 27 -4.28 0.48 5.52
C VAL A 27 -3.54 1.82 5.59
N ARG A 28 -4.28 2.93 5.56
CA ARG A 28 -3.72 4.27 5.69
C ARG A 28 -2.94 4.44 6.99
N GLU A 29 -3.52 4.00 8.10
CA GLU A 29 -2.83 4.07 9.39
C GLU A 29 -1.59 3.20 9.42
N ILE A 30 -1.66 1.99 8.88
CA ILE A 30 -0.51 1.09 8.82
C ILE A 30 0.62 1.73 8.02
N ALA A 31 0.32 2.37 6.89
CA ALA A 31 1.32 3.05 6.07
C ALA A 31 2.04 4.15 6.86
N HIS A 32 1.28 4.96 7.60
CA HIS A 32 1.88 6.03 8.41
C HIS A 32 2.60 5.53 9.65
N GLU A 33 2.19 4.38 10.18
CA GLU A 33 2.90 3.73 11.27
C GLU A 33 4.22 3.11 10.80
N ALA A 34 4.28 2.69 9.54
CA ALA A 34 5.50 2.11 8.97
C ALA A 34 6.65 3.11 8.97
N ASP A 35 6.37 4.38 8.69
CA ASP A 35 7.36 5.45 8.75
C ASP A 35 6.65 6.79 8.86
N PRO A 36 7.04 7.65 9.81
CA PRO A 36 6.39 8.96 9.99
C PRO A 36 6.59 9.92 8.82
N GLU A 37 7.55 9.65 7.93
CA GLU A 37 7.81 10.50 6.77
C GLU A 37 6.95 10.14 5.56
N VAL A 38 6.14 9.08 5.63
CA VAL A 38 5.22 8.72 4.54
C VAL A 38 4.26 9.89 4.28
N THR A 39 4.14 10.25 3.01
CA THR A 39 3.20 11.27 2.57
C THR A 39 2.10 10.64 1.72
N GLU A 40 1.02 11.39 1.51
CA GLU A 40 -0.10 10.96 0.70
C GLU A 40 -0.24 11.85 -0.52
N THR A 41 -0.69 11.27 -1.62
CA THR A 41 -1.05 12.03 -2.81
C THR A 41 -2.14 11.27 -3.57
N VAL A 42 -2.58 11.84 -4.67
CA VAL A 42 -3.57 11.22 -5.55
C VAL A 42 -2.99 11.16 -6.95
N LYS A 43 -3.08 9.98 -7.57
CA LYS A 43 -2.67 9.77 -8.95
C LYS A 43 -3.83 9.11 -9.71
N ARG A 44 -3.73 9.04 -11.01
CA ARG A 44 -4.77 8.43 -11.85
C ARG A 44 -6.15 8.99 -11.54
N ARG A 45 -6.26 10.32 -11.45
CA ARG A 45 -7.43 11.14 -11.09
C ARG A 45 -7.71 11.20 -9.61
N VAL A 46 -8.06 10.08 -8.97
CA VAL A 46 -8.51 10.10 -7.56
C VAL A 46 -7.90 9.02 -6.69
N GLN A 47 -7.06 8.16 -7.25
CA GLN A 47 -6.55 7.00 -6.53
C GLN A 47 -5.53 7.41 -5.46
N PRO A 48 -5.75 7.03 -4.18
CA PRO A 48 -4.80 7.34 -3.11
C PRO A 48 -3.47 6.61 -3.27
N TYR A 49 -2.37 7.34 -3.08
CA TYR A 49 -1.01 6.80 -3.10
C TYR A 49 -0.29 7.20 -1.84
N PHE A 50 0.47 6.27 -1.29
CA PHE A 50 1.39 6.51 -0.17
C PHE A 50 2.80 6.50 -0.72
N VAL A 51 3.57 7.55 -0.38
CA VAL A 51 4.84 7.84 -1.05
C VAL A 51 5.93 8.12 -0.03
N LEU A 52 7.10 7.55 -0.24
CA LEU A 52 8.32 7.92 0.48
C LEU A 52 9.52 7.49 -0.39
N ASP A 53 10.23 8.48 -0.94
CA ASP A 53 11.32 8.26 -1.89
C ASP A 53 10.92 7.38 -3.09
N GLY A 54 9.66 7.44 -3.44
CA GLY A 54 9.02 6.66 -4.48
C GLY A 54 7.68 6.12 -3.99
N ASN A 55 6.95 5.48 -4.86
CA ASN A 55 5.66 4.91 -4.49
C ASN A 55 5.87 3.74 -3.52
N VAL A 56 5.08 3.71 -2.45
CA VAL A 56 5.06 2.60 -1.50
C VAL A 56 3.85 1.72 -1.75
N ALA A 57 2.67 2.32 -1.76
CA ALA A 57 1.43 1.59 -1.93
C ALA A 57 0.36 2.48 -2.56
N ALA A 58 -0.68 1.84 -3.07
CA ALA A 58 -1.86 2.54 -3.59
C ALA A 58 -3.12 1.75 -3.21
N LEU A 59 -4.23 2.46 -3.08
CA LEU A 59 -5.53 1.86 -2.81
C LEU A 59 -6.41 1.96 -4.05
N LEU A 60 -7.17 0.90 -4.30
CA LEU A 60 -8.22 0.93 -5.32
C LEU A 60 -9.42 0.12 -4.83
N ALA A 61 -10.52 0.79 -4.56
CA ALA A 61 -11.76 0.14 -4.17
C ALA A 61 -12.46 -0.40 -5.43
N ALA A 62 -12.74 -1.68 -5.44
CA ALA A 62 -13.52 -2.34 -6.48
C ALA A 62 -14.92 -2.65 -5.94
N LYS A 63 -15.74 -3.31 -6.74
CA LYS A 63 -17.14 -3.58 -6.36
C LYS A 63 -17.26 -4.42 -5.10
N ASP A 64 -16.43 -5.45 -4.96
CA ASP A 64 -16.54 -6.43 -3.88
C ASP A 64 -15.25 -6.62 -3.08
N HIS A 65 -14.26 -5.78 -3.28
CA HIS A 65 -13.00 -5.85 -2.55
C HIS A 65 -12.26 -4.52 -2.61
N VAL A 66 -11.21 -4.40 -1.79
CA VAL A 66 -10.26 -3.30 -1.86
C VAL A 66 -8.91 -3.88 -2.26
N ASN A 67 -8.29 -3.31 -3.27
CA ASN A 67 -6.93 -3.67 -3.67
C ASN A 67 -5.93 -2.76 -2.98
N VAL A 68 -4.89 -3.37 -2.40
CA VAL A 68 -3.72 -2.66 -1.91
C VAL A 68 -2.58 -3.04 -2.85
N PHE A 69 -2.14 -2.09 -3.68
CA PHE A 69 -1.01 -2.31 -4.57
C PHE A 69 0.29 -2.09 -3.81
N LEU A 70 1.23 -3.02 -3.97
CA LEU A 70 2.55 -3.00 -3.32
C LEU A 70 3.59 -2.75 -4.41
N TYR A 71 4.19 -1.57 -4.39
CA TYR A 71 5.22 -1.21 -5.37
C TYR A 71 6.52 -1.95 -5.05
N ASP A 72 7.12 -2.52 -6.10
CA ASP A 72 8.28 -3.40 -5.97
C ASP A 72 8.03 -4.60 -5.06
N GLY A 73 6.76 -5.03 -4.93
CA GLY A 73 6.37 -6.14 -4.07
C GLY A 73 7.07 -7.45 -4.43
N ALA A 74 7.51 -7.60 -5.69
CA ALA A 74 8.20 -8.80 -6.14
C ALA A 74 9.51 -9.07 -5.41
N ILE A 75 10.15 -8.03 -4.85
CA ILE A 75 11.39 -8.16 -4.11
C ILE A 75 11.20 -8.01 -2.60
N VAL A 76 9.96 -8.05 -2.14
CA VAL A 76 9.63 -7.96 -0.72
C VAL A 76 9.28 -9.35 -0.21
N PRO A 77 9.92 -9.83 0.88
CA PRO A 77 9.56 -11.11 1.46
C PRO A 77 8.11 -11.16 1.92
N ASP A 78 7.46 -12.28 1.69
CA ASP A 78 6.07 -12.52 2.08
C ASP A 78 5.95 -13.86 2.81
N PRO A 79 6.58 -13.99 4.00
CA PRO A 79 6.59 -15.28 4.71
C PRO A 79 5.22 -15.74 5.17
N GLU A 80 4.28 -14.82 5.31
CA GLU A 80 2.93 -15.15 5.78
C GLU A 80 1.92 -15.26 4.64
N GLY A 81 2.37 -15.08 3.39
CA GLY A 81 1.52 -15.29 2.22
C GLY A 81 0.36 -14.33 2.08
N ILE A 82 0.54 -13.05 2.45
CA ILE A 82 -0.56 -12.08 2.38
C ILE A 82 -0.74 -11.46 0.99
N MET A 83 0.26 -11.55 0.12
CA MET A 83 0.13 -11.10 -1.27
C MET A 83 -0.76 -12.09 -2.03
N THR A 84 -1.85 -11.59 -2.61
CA THR A 84 -2.86 -12.45 -3.23
C THR A 84 -2.87 -12.40 -4.75
N ARG A 85 -2.30 -11.35 -5.35
CA ARG A 85 -2.31 -11.16 -6.80
C ARG A 85 -1.03 -10.51 -7.29
N GLY A 86 -0.88 -10.53 -8.62
CA GLY A 86 0.21 -9.85 -9.30
C GLY A 86 1.48 -10.68 -9.45
N HIS A 87 1.42 -11.97 -9.13
CA HIS A 87 2.62 -12.84 -9.17
C HIS A 87 3.15 -13.04 -10.59
N ASP A 88 2.35 -12.75 -11.61
CA ASP A 88 2.77 -12.75 -13.01
C ASP A 88 3.34 -11.40 -13.46
N ASN A 89 3.29 -10.38 -12.61
CA ASN A 89 3.85 -9.07 -12.87
C ASN A 89 5.33 -9.06 -12.50
N THR A 90 6.13 -8.27 -13.21
CA THR A 90 7.59 -8.20 -12.99
C THR A 90 7.95 -7.60 -11.63
N THR A 91 7.25 -6.55 -11.21
CA THR A 91 7.62 -5.81 -9.99
C THR A 91 6.48 -5.65 -9.00
N ALA A 92 5.26 -5.46 -9.47
CA ALA A 92 4.13 -5.15 -8.60
C ALA A 92 3.49 -6.40 -8.02
N ARG A 93 2.95 -6.26 -6.81
CA ARG A 93 2.11 -7.26 -6.16
C ARG A 93 0.90 -6.55 -5.58
N GLN A 94 -0.13 -7.31 -5.23
CA GLN A 94 -1.28 -6.71 -4.59
C GLN A 94 -1.93 -7.65 -3.59
N ILE A 95 -2.64 -7.05 -2.66
CA ILE A 95 -3.47 -7.74 -1.68
C ILE A 95 -4.91 -7.35 -1.98
N SER A 96 -5.77 -8.34 -2.18
CA SER A 96 -7.22 -8.12 -2.32
C SER A 96 -7.89 -8.42 -0.99
N ILE A 97 -8.64 -7.47 -0.46
CA ILE A 97 -9.32 -7.60 0.84
C ILE A 97 -10.81 -7.50 0.62
N ARG A 98 -11.54 -8.55 0.94
CA ARG A 98 -13.00 -8.60 0.84
C ARG A 98 -13.66 -8.22 2.14
N GLN A 99 -14.96 -7.92 2.08
CA GLN A 99 -15.74 -7.63 3.27
C GLN A 99 -15.66 -8.78 4.27
N GLY A 100 -15.39 -8.45 5.54
CA GLY A 100 -15.27 -9.44 6.61
C GLY A 100 -13.89 -10.05 6.77
N GLU A 101 -12.99 -9.84 5.82
CA GLU A 101 -11.61 -10.30 5.95
C GLU A 101 -10.82 -9.38 6.85
N ARG A 102 -9.87 -9.96 7.58
CA ARG A 102 -8.99 -9.20 8.46
C ARG A 102 -7.68 -8.90 7.75
N ILE A 103 -7.14 -7.72 8.04
CA ILE A 103 -5.81 -7.33 7.57
C ILE A 103 -4.79 -7.83 8.58
N ASN A 104 -3.75 -8.52 8.08
CA ASN A 104 -2.60 -8.86 8.91
C ASN A 104 -1.74 -7.61 9.05
N ALA A 105 -2.09 -6.77 10.03
CA ALA A 105 -1.47 -5.46 10.19
C ALA A 105 0.04 -5.52 10.46
N PRO A 106 0.56 -6.41 11.32
CA PRO A 106 2.01 -6.51 11.52
C PRO A 106 2.76 -6.90 10.24
N ALA A 107 2.22 -7.85 9.47
CA ALA A 107 2.86 -8.27 8.23
C ALA A 107 2.85 -7.15 7.19
N LEU A 108 1.72 -6.46 7.03
CA LEU A 108 1.61 -5.36 6.08
C LEU A 108 2.53 -4.21 6.45
N LYS A 109 2.62 -3.88 7.74
CA LYS A 109 3.53 -2.85 8.22
C LYS A 109 4.98 -3.18 7.87
N ARG A 110 5.40 -4.42 8.10
CA ARG A 110 6.76 -4.86 7.74
C ARG A 110 7.01 -4.76 6.24
N MET A 111 6.02 -5.09 5.42
CA MET A 111 6.13 -4.94 3.97
C MET A 111 6.31 -3.48 3.56
N PHE A 112 5.52 -2.58 4.11
CA PHE A 112 5.67 -1.16 3.83
C PHE A 112 7.05 -0.65 4.25
N GLN A 113 7.52 -1.06 5.41
CA GLN A 113 8.87 -0.69 5.89
C GLN A 113 9.95 -1.21 4.93
N GLN A 114 9.78 -2.43 4.42
CA GLN A 114 10.75 -2.99 3.46
C GLN A 114 10.71 -2.25 2.13
N ILE A 115 9.52 -1.92 1.63
CA ILE A 115 9.39 -1.14 0.39
C ILE A 115 10.07 0.22 0.54
N ILE A 116 9.86 0.88 1.68
CA ILE A 116 10.50 2.16 1.98
C ILE A 116 12.03 2.02 1.99
N ALA A 117 12.55 0.98 2.65
CA ALA A 117 13.98 0.72 2.66
C ALA A 117 14.52 0.48 1.25
N ASN A 118 13.78 -0.26 0.45
CA ASN A 118 14.13 -0.51 -0.95
C ASN A 118 14.17 0.78 -1.76
N ASN A 119 13.18 1.66 -1.56
CA ASN A 119 13.13 2.96 -2.24
C ASN A 119 14.34 3.83 -1.87
N ARG A 120 14.71 3.85 -0.58
CA ARG A 120 15.89 4.59 -0.11
C ARG A 120 17.19 4.03 -0.67
N ALA A 121 17.22 2.74 -0.98
CA ALA A 121 18.39 2.08 -1.58
C ALA A 121 18.47 2.22 -3.10
N GLY A 122 17.55 2.98 -3.70
CA GLY A 122 17.53 3.24 -5.14
C GLY A 122 16.42 2.54 -5.92
N GLY A 123 15.59 1.74 -5.24
CA GLY A 123 14.44 1.06 -5.82
C GLY A 123 14.77 -0.23 -6.56
N TRP A 124 13.76 -0.80 -7.18
CA TRP A 124 13.81 -2.08 -7.87
C TRP A 124 14.95 -2.21 -8.87
N ARG A 125 15.13 -1.21 -9.72
CA ARG A 125 16.13 -1.29 -10.80
C ARG A 125 17.54 -1.42 -10.25
N LYS A 126 17.85 -0.64 -9.23
CA LYS A 126 19.17 -0.65 -8.62
C LYS A 126 19.40 -1.95 -7.85
N LEU A 127 18.41 -2.39 -7.08
CA LEU A 127 18.51 -3.62 -6.28
C LEU A 127 18.60 -4.85 -7.17
N LYS A 128 17.87 -4.88 -8.28
CA LYS A 128 17.95 -5.96 -9.25
C LYS A 128 19.33 -6.03 -9.91
N ALA A 129 19.88 -4.87 -10.27
CA ALA A 129 21.19 -4.81 -10.92
C ALA A 129 22.33 -5.26 -9.99
N ALA A 130 22.17 -5.13 -8.68
CA ALA A 130 23.17 -5.51 -7.69
C ALA A 130 23.20 -7.01 -7.38
N ARG A 131 22.27 -7.78 -7.90
CA ARG A 131 22.20 -9.23 -7.65
C ARG A 131 23.10 -10.04 -8.55
#